data_401b4f8e5a9d915c925c40068736e50f
#
_entry.id   401b4f8e5a9d915c925c40068736e50f
#
_cell.length_a   1.000
_cell.length_b   1.000
_cell.length_c   1.000
_cell.angle_alpha   90.00
_cell.angle_beta   90.00
_cell.angle_gamma   90.00
#
_symmetry.space_group_name_H-M   'P 1'
#
loop_
_entity.id
_entity.type
_entity.pdbx_description
1 polymer ?
#
loop_
_entity_poly.entity_id
_entity_poly.type
_entity_poly.pdbx_seq_one_letter_code
_entity_poly.pdbx_strand_id
1 'polypeptide(L)'
;MRLFRFILVILILISISQVFATDNMIKPVNPNASIEAQALLDFLYNISGEYILTGQHNFPNVKDRNSQFAAKYIGKTPVIWSTDMGFAKPGDTDSYLARPDIVKEAIRQHQLGSIITICWHAVPPTADEPVTFRPEFGREVGPESLATVQGQLLDQQFKDILTPGTELYKKWEAQVDTVAFYLKKLRDAKVPILWRPYHEMNGDWYWWGGRTGKYSTRALYRQLYDRYVNYHKLNNLIWEWSVDRAHKKEMQYSKYYPGDDYLDIVALDVHGRDFSQAYYDSLNALSKGKPMVLGEVENPPAPEILDAQPRWSYYVVWANMVRNTSKKEYAVLDNDPRVLYKEDQVFIDIIQPYRSICGLKPLGEVLGKNRYPDYSGYWIFDEDKSQLDNWGVSLLPSKLRVEQSKNELIVEKNFVVEYEDDRVRIDTLTLDGIGNESIADFGKVPQVMTANWSEDKDTLMINTKIAYNQAGQPVESLTWEKWLLQEDGKILVIKMKSKSLWGERELNLVFNKWK
;
A
#
# COMPACT_ATOMS: atom_id res chain seq x y z
N MET A 1 -39.48 26.21 -0.49
CA MET A 1 -38.40 27.19 -0.69
C MET A 1 -37.27 27.16 0.36
N ARG A 2 -37.50 26.83 1.63
CA ARG A 2 -36.43 26.76 2.68
C ARG A 2 -35.55 25.50 2.58
N LEU A 3 -36.08 24.38 2.14
CA LEU A 3 -35.31 23.11 2.00
C LEU A 3 -34.30 23.16 0.84
N PHE A 4 -34.66 23.82 -0.25
CA PHE A 4 -33.77 23.98 -1.43
C PHE A 4 -32.56 24.90 -1.15
N ARG A 5 -32.70 25.88 -0.27
CA ARG A 5 -31.57 26.75 0.14
C ARG A 5 -30.57 26.03 1.06
N PHE A 6 -31.04 25.08 1.88
CA PHE A 6 -30.15 24.30 2.76
C PHE A 6 -29.29 23.30 1.97
N ILE A 7 -29.88 22.63 0.96
CA ILE A 7 -29.15 21.69 0.11
C ILE A 7 -28.12 22.40 -0.76
N LEU A 8 -28.42 23.59 -1.26
CA LEU A 8 -27.49 24.40 -2.05
C LEU A 8 -26.31 24.93 -1.22
N VAL A 9 -26.52 25.28 0.05
CA VAL A 9 -25.47 25.73 0.97
C VAL A 9 -24.55 24.57 1.36
N ILE A 10 -25.09 23.36 1.57
CA ILE A 10 -24.27 22.16 1.86
C ILE A 10 -23.43 21.74 0.65
N LEU A 11 -23.99 21.79 -0.56
CA LEU A 11 -23.26 21.50 -1.79
C LEU A 11 -22.17 22.55 -2.08
N ILE A 12 -22.41 23.82 -1.77
CA ILE A 12 -21.40 24.88 -1.92
C ILE A 12 -20.30 24.75 -0.85
N LEU A 13 -20.64 24.37 0.39
CA LEU A 13 -19.63 24.14 1.44
C LEU A 13 -18.76 22.91 1.17
N ILE A 14 -19.31 21.83 0.61
CA ILE A 14 -18.55 20.65 0.19
C ILE A 14 -17.63 20.99 -1.00
N SER A 15 -18.11 21.76 -1.99
CA SER A 15 -17.26 22.20 -3.11
C SER A 15 -16.19 23.22 -2.68
N ILE A 16 -16.48 24.09 -1.72
CA ILE A 16 -15.50 25.05 -1.19
C ILE A 16 -14.44 24.32 -0.33
N SER A 17 -14.80 23.32 0.48
CA SER A 17 -13.81 22.56 1.24
C SER A 17 -12.89 21.71 0.34
N GLN A 18 -13.36 21.18 -0.79
CA GLN A 18 -12.51 20.53 -1.78
C GLN A 18 -11.59 21.52 -2.51
N VAL A 19 -12.06 22.72 -2.82
CA VAL A 19 -11.24 23.76 -3.47
C VAL A 19 -10.13 24.26 -2.54
N PHE A 20 -10.42 24.45 -1.25
CA PHE A 20 -9.39 24.88 -0.29
C PHE A 20 -8.33 23.81 0.02
N ALA A 21 -8.66 22.51 -0.10
CA ALA A 21 -7.72 21.42 0.10
C ALA A 21 -6.74 21.27 -1.08
N THR A 22 -7.12 21.69 -2.29
CA THR A 22 -6.30 21.55 -3.51
C THR A 22 -5.30 22.70 -3.72
N ASP A 23 -5.56 23.88 -3.20
CA ASP A 23 -4.68 25.05 -3.40
C ASP A 23 -3.35 24.96 -2.61
N ASN A 24 -3.26 24.09 -1.61
CA ASN A 24 -2.07 23.90 -0.77
C ASN A 24 -1.24 22.65 -1.11
N MET A 25 -1.67 21.81 -2.07
CA MET A 25 -0.89 20.61 -2.44
C MET A 25 0.41 20.99 -3.15
N ILE A 26 1.44 20.17 -2.94
CA ILE A 26 2.72 20.27 -3.65
C ILE A 26 2.48 20.07 -5.14
N LYS A 27 2.96 21.00 -5.94
CA LYS A 27 2.79 20.95 -7.40
C LYS A 27 3.93 20.19 -8.05
N PRO A 28 3.64 19.17 -8.86
CA PRO A 28 4.64 18.51 -9.69
C PRO A 28 5.29 19.49 -10.68
N VAL A 29 6.50 19.15 -11.16
CA VAL A 29 7.21 19.92 -12.21
C VAL A 29 6.41 20.02 -13.51
N ASN A 30 5.50 19.08 -13.76
CA ASN A 30 4.51 19.22 -14.82
C ASN A 30 3.45 20.25 -14.40
N PRO A 31 3.39 21.45 -15.01
CA PRO A 31 2.44 22.50 -14.58
C PRO A 31 0.96 22.12 -14.81
N ASN A 32 0.71 21.10 -15.62
CA ASN A 32 -0.64 20.61 -15.94
C ASN A 32 -0.91 19.25 -15.25
N ALA A 33 -0.16 18.89 -14.20
CA ALA A 33 -0.33 17.63 -13.50
C ALA A 33 -1.77 17.44 -13.04
N SER A 34 -2.28 16.20 -13.19
CA SER A 34 -3.62 15.85 -12.72
C SER A 34 -3.73 15.95 -11.19
N ILE A 35 -4.93 16.08 -10.69
CA ILE A 35 -5.16 16.19 -9.24
C ILE A 35 -4.69 14.93 -8.52
N GLU A 36 -4.82 13.76 -9.14
CA GLU A 36 -4.35 12.48 -8.62
C GLU A 36 -2.81 12.45 -8.52
N ALA A 37 -2.10 13.01 -9.52
CA ALA A 37 -0.64 13.11 -9.49
C ALA A 37 -0.16 14.11 -8.43
N GLN A 38 -0.84 15.26 -8.30
CA GLN A 38 -0.54 16.22 -7.24
C GLN A 38 -0.75 15.61 -5.86
N ALA A 39 -1.85 14.89 -5.65
CA ALA A 39 -2.15 14.23 -4.38
C ALA A 39 -1.14 13.13 -4.02
N LEU A 40 -0.65 12.37 -5.02
CA LEU A 40 0.39 11.36 -4.78
C LEU A 40 1.73 11.99 -4.41
N LEU A 41 2.12 13.07 -5.10
CA LEU A 41 3.36 13.78 -4.76
C LEU A 41 3.27 14.41 -3.37
N ASP A 42 2.17 15.07 -3.05
CA ASP A 42 1.91 15.63 -1.72
C ASP A 42 1.99 14.57 -0.62
N PHE A 43 1.40 13.41 -0.85
CA PHE A 43 1.50 12.26 0.05
C PHE A 43 2.96 11.84 0.29
N LEU A 44 3.80 11.76 -0.76
CA LEU A 44 5.22 11.41 -0.63
C LEU A 44 6.03 12.46 0.14
N TYR A 45 5.70 13.75 -0.02
CA TYR A 45 6.31 14.80 0.80
C TYR A 45 5.92 14.66 2.28
N ASN A 46 4.67 14.35 2.56
CA ASN A 46 4.15 14.24 3.93
C ASN A 46 4.76 13.08 4.71
N ILE A 47 5.13 11.98 4.04
CA ILE A 47 5.77 10.83 4.69
C ILE A 47 7.31 10.92 4.74
N SER A 48 7.92 11.85 3.99
CA SER A 48 9.37 11.95 3.86
C SER A 48 10.04 12.30 5.19
N GLY A 49 10.91 11.43 5.67
CA GLY A 49 11.59 11.55 6.96
C GLY A 49 10.84 10.94 8.14
N GLU A 50 9.61 10.51 7.96
CA GLU A 50 8.80 9.83 8.99
C GLU A 50 8.60 8.34 8.68
N TYR A 51 8.24 8.02 7.42
CA TYR A 51 7.93 6.65 7.00
C TYR A 51 8.64 6.29 5.71
N ILE A 52 8.88 4.99 5.53
CA ILE A 52 9.36 4.38 4.29
C ILE A 52 8.39 3.29 3.85
N LEU A 53 7.90 3.39 2.61
CA LEU A 53 7.01 2.40 2.02
C LEU A 53 7.80 1.24 1.43
N THR A 54 7.34 0.04 1.68
CA THR A 54 7.91 -1.19 1.10
C THR A 54 7.49 -1.37 -0.35
N GLY A 55 8.36 -1.90 -1.19
CA GLY A 55 8.08 -2.07 -2.61
C GLY A 55 8.66 -3.34 -3.21
N GLN A 56 8.03 -3.82 -4.30
CA GLN A 56 8.43 -5.00 -5.05
C GLN A 56 8.31 -4.78 -6.54
N HIS A 57 9.39 -5.08 -7.27
CA HIS A 57 9.39 -5.09 -8.74
C HIS A 57 8.84 -6.39 -9.30
N ASN A 58 8.02 -6.28 -10.35
CA ASN A 58 7.46 -7.40 -11.10
C ASN A 58 7.89 -7.30 -12.56
N PHE A 59 8.33 -8.41 -13.13
CA PHE A 59 8.56 -8.46 -14.56
C PHE A 59 7.25 -8.22 -15.34
N PRO A 60 7.29 -7.51 -16.48
CA PRO A 60 6.09 -7.08 -17.21
C PRO A 60 5.10 -8.20 -17.55
N ASN A 61 5.59 -9.38 -17.91
CA ASN A 61 4.77 -10.51 -18.34
C ASN A 61 4.28 -11.44 -17.22
N VAL A 62 4.51 -11.09 -15.95
CA VAL A 62 4.11 -11.91 -14.79
C VAL A 62 3.14 -11.21 -13.86
N LYS A 63 2.63 -10.05 -14.24
CA LYS A 63 1.66 -9.22 -13.49
C LYS A 63 2.17 -8.88 -12.07
N ASP A 64 1.61 -9.50 -11.04
CA ASP A 64 1.98 -9.27 -9.63
C ASP A 64 2.61 -10.51 -8.96
N ARG A 65 3.08 -11.49 -9.73
CA ARG A 65 3.60 -12.74 -9.18
C ARG A 65 4.74 -12.54 -8.19
N ASN A 66 5.66 -11.60 -8.47
CA ASN A 66 6.76 -11.32 -7.55
C ASN A 66 6.26 -10.63 -6.27
N SER A 67 5.28 -9.73 -6.39
CA SER A 67 4.62 -9.12 -5.22
C SER A 67 3.88 -10.14 -4.37
N GLN A 68 3.17 -11.09 -4.98
CA GLN A 68 2.52 -12.20 -4.27
C GLN A 68 3.54 -13.10 -3.57
N PHE A 69 4.66 -13.39 -4.26
CA PHE A 69 5.74 -14.16 -3.65
C PHE A 69 6.36 -13.40 -2.47
N ALA A 70 6.64 -12.10 -2.61
CA ALA A 70 7.17 -11.26 -1.55
C ALA A 70 6.21 -11.23 -0.34
N ALA A 71 4.93 -11.01 -0.58
CA ALA A 71 3.91 -11.03 0.46
C ALA A 71 3.88 -12.37 1.23
N LYS A 72 3.95 -13.50 0.53
CA LYS A 72 4.03 -14.83 1.16
C LYS A 72 5.34 -15.06 1.91
N TYR A 73 6.46 -14.53 1.40
CA TYR A 73 7.79 -14.71 1.99
C TYR A 73 7.96 -13.88 3.26
N ILE A 74 7.51 -12.63 3.22
CA ILE A 74 7.63 -11.63 4.29
C ILE A 74 6.51 -11.84 5.34
N GLY A 75 5.29 -12.16 4.90
CA GLY A 75 4.08 -12.23 5.73
C GLY A 75 3.18 -10.98 5.61
N LYS A 76 3.64 -9.92 4.93
CA LYS A 76 2.91 -8.67 4.68
C LYS A 76 3.08 -8.24 3.22
N THR A 77 2.13 -7.49 2.69
CA THR A 77 2.10 -7.07 1.28
C THR A 77 2.85 -5.74 1.08
N PRO A 78 3.85 -5.69 0.18
CA PRO A 78 4.50 -4.43 -0.19
C PRO A 78 3.50 -3.39 -0.73
N VAL A 79 3.72 -2.12 -0.40
CA VAL A 79 2.87 -0.99 -0.83
C VAL A 79 3.08 -0.64 -2.29
N ILE A 80 4.36 -0.49 -2.69
CA ILE A 80 4.71 -0.08 -4.05
C ILE A 80 4.68 -1.31 -4.97
N TRP A 81 3.82 -1.25 -5.99
CA TRP A 81 3.86 -2.18 -7.11
C TRP A 81 4.69 -1.56 -8.23
N SER A 82 5.81 -2.19 -8.56
CA SER A 82 6.75 -1.75 -9.58
C SER A 82 6.74 -2.72 -10.76
N THR A 83 6.92 -2.18 -11.96
CA THR A 83 7.15 -2.97 -13.18
C THR A 83 7.95 -2.16 -14.21
N ASP A 84 8.30 -2.81 -15.34
CA ASP A 84 8.96 -2.19 -16.49
C ASP A 84 8.00 -2.02 -17.67
N MET A 85 8.25 -1.05 -18.56
CA MET A 85 7.44 -0.84 -19.76
C MET A 85 7.71 -1.86 -20.89
N GLY A 86 8.67 -2.75 -20.67
CA GLY A 86 8.99 -3.89 -21.53
C GLY A 86 9.79 -3.53 -22.79
N PHE A 87 10.65 -4.44 -23.19
CA PHE A 87 11.55 -4.29 -24.35
C PHE A 87 11.87 -5.62 -25.04
N ALA A 88 11.73 -6.73 -24.33
CA ALA A 88 12.23 -8.04 -24.74
C ALA A 88 11.24 -8.82 -25.64
N LYS A 89 11.68 -9.94 -26.16
CA LYS A 89 10.90 -10.85 -27.01
C LYS A 89 9.72 -11.48 -26.27
N PRO A 90 8.69 -11.94 -26.99
CA PRO A 90 7.63 -12.76 -26.41
C PRO A 90 8.22 -13.99 -25.70
N GLY A 91 7.77 -14.22 -24.47
CA GLY A 91 8.27 -15.31 -23.62
C GLY A 91 9.48 -14.96 -22.76
N ASP A 92 10.18 -13.88 -23.05
CA ASP A 92 11.21 -13.33 -22.15
C ASP A 92 10.56 -12.68 -20.91
N THR A 93 11.36 -12.51 -19.87
CA THR A 93 10.89 -11.97 -18.60
C THR A 93 10.30 -10.56 -18.74
N ASP A 94 10.93 -9.71 -19.56
CA ASP A 94 10.54 -8.30 -19.79
C ASP A 94 9.97 -8.09 -21.20
N SER A 95 8.90 -8.82 -21.53
CA SER A 95 8.31 -8.76 -22.86
C SER A 95 7.57 -7.45 -23.15
N TYR A 96 7.88 -6.77 -24.25
CA TYR A 96 7.15 -5.59 -24.73
C TYR A 96 5.69 -5.91 -25.09
N LEU A 97 5.37 -7.13 -25.46
CA LEU A 97 3.99 -7.56 -25.71
C LEU A 97 3.13 -7.58 -24.46
N ALA A 98 3.72 -7.53 -23.28
CA ALA A 98 2.99 -7.42 -22.02
C ALA A 98 2.40 -6.03 -21.77
N ARG A 99 2.72 -5.00 -22.55
CA ARG A 99 2.25 -3.61 -22.32
C ARG A 99 0.73 -3.47 -22.12
N PRO A 100 -0.13 -4.17 -22.88
CA PRO A 100 -1.58 -4.15 -22.60
C PRO A 100 -1.91 -4.74 -21.22
N ASP A 101 -1.21 -5.77 -20.79
CA ASP A 101 -1.40 -6.39 -19.47
C ASP A 101 -0.80 -5.54 -18.34
N ILE A 102 0.32 -4.85 -18.59
CA ILE A 102 0.88 -3.85 -17.65
C ILE A 102 -0.17 -2.79 -17.31
N VAL A 103 -0.85 -2.23 -18.31
CA VAL A 103 -1.90 -1.22 -18.11
C VAL A 103 -3.02 -1.77 -17.25
N LYS A 104 -3.55 -2.96 -17.58
CA LYS A 104 -4.63 -3.60 -16.82
C LYS A 104 -4.22 -3.87 -15.38
N GLU A 105 -3.01 -4.39 -15.20
CA GLU A 105 -2.49 -4.75 -13.89
C GLU A 105 -2.20 -3.51 -13.04
N ALA A 106 -1.62 -2.46 -13.59
CA ALA A 106 -1.38 -1.20 -12.88
C ALA A 106 -2.70 -0.58 -12.37
N ILE A 107 -3.76 -0.58 -13.20
CA ILE A 107 -5.10 -0.12 -12.80
C ILE A 107 -5.62 -0.99 -11.64
N ARG A 108 -5.53 -2.32 -11.76
CA ARG A 108 -5.97 -3.26 -10.72
C ARG A 108 -5.21 -3.05 -9.40
N GLN A 109 -3.89 -2.92 -9.46
CA GLN A 109 -3.05 -2.72 -8.28
C GLN A 109 -3.34 -1.38 -7.60
N HIS A 110 -3.56 -0.31 -8.37
CA HIS A 110 -3.96 0.98 -7.83
C HIS A 110 -5.30 0.90 -7.08
N GLN A 111 -6.29 0.19 -7.62
CA GLN A 111 -7.57 -0.06 -6.95
C GLN A 111 -7.38 -0.86 -5.65
N LEU A 112 -6.47 -1.84 -5.64
CA LEU A 112 -6.11 -2.68 -4.49
C LEU A 112 -5.19 -1.99 -3.46
N GLY A 113 -4.89 -0.71 -3.64
CA GLY A 113 -4.16 0.09 -2.66
C GLY A 113 -2.65 0.18 -2.87
N SER A 114 -2.13 -0.32 -3.99
CA SER A 114 -0.73 -0.08 -4.35
C SER A 114 -0.52 1.31 -4.91
N ILE A 115 0.65 1.88 -4.65
CA ILE A 115 1.21 3.00 -5.40
C ILE A 115 1.99 2.41 -6.58
N ILE A 116 1.87 3.02 -7.75
CA ILE A 116 2.39 2.46 -8.99
C ILE A 116 3.67 3.18 -9.40
N THR A 117 4.78 2.43 -9.53
CA THR A 117 6.00 2.92 -10.17
C THR A 117 6.31 2.08 -11.41
N ILE A 118 6.74 2.75 -12.47
CA ILE A 118 7.08 2.10 -13.73
C ILE A 118 8.43 2.63 -14.20
N CYS A 119 9.42 1.74 -14.34
CA CYS A 119 10.65 2.06 -15.03
C CYS A 119 10.55 1.71 -16.52
N TRP A 120 11.53 2.10 -17.30
CA TRP A 120 11.61 1.74 -18.70
C TRP A 120 13.05 1.52 -19.15
N HIS A 121 13.38 0.26 -19.40
CA HIS A 121 14.58 -0.12 -20.11
C HIS A 121 14.37 0.14 -21.60
N ALA A 122 14.70 1.34 -22.01
CA ALA A 122 14.43 1.80 -23.38
C ALA A 122 15.26 1.04 -24.43
N VAL A 123 14.62 0.71 -25.53
CA VAL A 123 15.29 0.14 -26.70
C VAL A 123 16.18 1.19 -27.37
N PRO A 124 17.43 0.86 -27.77
CA PRO A 124 18.26 1.81 -28.50
C PRO A 124 17.65 2.14 -29.87
N PRO A 125 17.62 3.41 -30.31
CA PRO A 125 17.06 3.80 -31.62
C PRO A 125 17.82 3.22 -32.83
N THR A 126 18.93 2.55 -32.62
CA THR A 126 19.64 1.76 -33.63
C THR A 126 18.97 0.44 -33.94
N ALA A 127 18.01 0.01 -33.14
CA ALA A 127 17.26 -1.22 -33.31
C ALA A 127 15.74 -0.98 -33.17
N ASP A 128 14.98 -1.97 -33.63
CA ASP A 128 13.53 -2.04 -33.38
C ASP A 128 13.25 -3.10 -32.32
N GLU A 129 12.15 -2.93 -31.58
CA GLU A 129 11.66 -3.95 -30.66
C GLU A 129 11.28 -5.24 -31.44
N PRO A 130 11.53 -6.42 -30.87
CA PRO A 130 12.12 -6.68 -29.55
C PRO A 130 13.66 -6.69 -29.58
N VAL A 131 14.26 -6.35 -28.41
CA VAL A 131 15.71 -6.48 -28.18
C VAL A 131 15.98 -7.31 -26.94
N THR A 132 17.22 -7.78 -26.77
CA THR A 132 17.64 -8.44 -25.52
C THR A 132 18.19 -7.42 -24.52
N PHE A 133 18.19 -7.79 -23.23
CA PHE A 133 18.78 -6.95 -22.18
C PHE A 133 20.29 -6.81 -22.39
N ARG A 134 20.99 -7.95 -22.64
CA ARG A 134 22.44 -8.05 -22.86
C ARG A 134 22.76 -8.61 -24.23
N PRO A 135 23.95 -8.31 -24.78
CA PRO A 135 24.46 -9.03 -25.96
C PRO A 135 24.45 -10.54 -25.71
N GLU A 136 24.04 -11.31 -26.71
CA GLU A 136 24.16 -12.78 -26.68
C GLU A 136 25.64 -13.17 -26.61
N PHE A 137 25.96 -14.12 -25.72
CA PHE A 137 27.33 -14.62 -25.59
C PHE A 137 27.88 -15.06 -26.94
N GLY A 138 29.04 -14.51 -27.34
CA GLY A 138 29.69 -14.81 -28.62
C GLY A 138 29.16 -14.01 -29.83
N ARG A 139 28.20 -13.09 -29.65
CA ARG A 139 27.80 -12.09 -30.64
C ARG A 139 28.21 -10.69 -30.16
N GLU A 140 29.43 -10.29 -30.52
CA GLU A 140 29.82 -8.89 -30.42
C GLU A 140 29.11 -8.12 -31.54
N VAL A 141 28.05 -7.38 -31.19
CA VAL A 141 27.43 -6.40 -32.09
C VAL A 141 28.17 -5.09 -31.87
N GLY A 142 28.76 -4.54 -32.90
CA GLY A 142 29.41 -3.22 -32.78
C GLY A 142 28.42 -2.11 -32.38
N PRO A 143 28.90 -1.01 -31.81
CA PRO A 143 28.05 0.08 -31.37
C PRO A 143 27.17 0.66 -32.47
N GLU A 144 27.56 0.52 -33.72
CA GLU A 144 26.81 0.99 -34.90
C GLU A 144 25.46 0.31 -35.08
N SER A 145 25.35 -0.95 -34.65
CA SER A 145 24.15 -1.79 -34.78
C SER A 145 23.66 -2.30 -33.42
N LEU A 146 23.85 -1.54 -32.37
CA LEU A 146 23.43 -1.93 -31.02
C LEU A 146 21.95 -2.32 -31.01
N ALA A 147 21.66 -3.56 -30.63
CA ALA A 147 20.33 -4.15 -30.54
C ALA A 147 20.06 -4.78 -29.17
N THR A 148 20.67 -4.22 -28.15
CA THR A 148 20.49 -4.61 -26.74
C THR A 148 20.32 -3.36 -25.87
N VAL A 149 19.66 -3.49 -24.73
CA VAL A 149 19.51 -2.39 -23.77
C VAL A 149 20.88 -2.01 -23.19
N GLN A 150 21.69 -3.00 -22.82
CA GLN A 150 23.07 -2.80 -22.38
C GLN A 150 24.01 -2.62 -23.59
N GLY A 151 24.92 -1.69 -23.45
CA GLY A 151 25.92 -1.30 -24.44
C GLY A 151 26.01 0.21 -24.61
N GLN A 152 26.94 0.65 -25.44
CA GLN A 152 27.14 2.06 -25.72
C GLN A 152 26.98 2.36 -27.20
N LEU A 153 26.33 3.46 -27.52
CA LEU A 153 26.24 4.02 -28.88
C LEU A 153 27.47 4.85 -29.20
N LEU A 154 27.77 5.03 -30.49
CA LEU A 154 28.76 6.04 -30.90
C LEU A 154 28.27 7.45 -30.52
N ASP A 155 29.22 8.36 -30.25
CA ASP A 155 28.89 9.75 -29.90
C ASP A 155 28.07 10.45 -30.97
N GLN A 156 28.33 10.16 -32.26
CA GLN A 156 27.54 10.70 -33.36
C GLN A 156 26.10 10.18 -33.35
N GLN A 157 25.89 8.90 -33.08
CA GLN A 157 24.54 8.33 -32.98
C GLN A 157 23.75 8.94 -31.83
N PHE A 158 24.38 9.10 -30.66
CA PHE A 158 23.74 9.74 -29.51
C PHE A 158 23.39 11.22 -29.80
N LYS A 159 24.28 11.95 -30.49
CA LYS A 159 24.00 13.31 -30.97
C LYS A 159 22.83 13.32 -31.94
N ASP A 160 22.75 12.35 -32.85
CA ASP A 160 21.67 12.26 -33.83
C ASP A 160 20.30 12.00 -33.16
N ILE A 161 20.26 11.18 -32.11
CA ILE A 161 19.05 10.99 -31.27
C ILE A 161 18.58 12.30 -30.65
N LEU A 162 19.48 13.23 -30.34
CA LEU A 162 19.18 14.54 -29.77
C LEU A 162 19.02 15.65 -30.79
N THR A 163 19.09 15.34 -32.10
CA THR A 163 19.03 16.32 -33.20
C THR A 163 17.75 16.07 -33.99
N PRO A 164 16.73 16.95 -33.88
CA PRO A 164 15.48 16.82 -34.62
C PRO A 164 15.70 16.69 -36.15
N GLY A 165 14.94 15.79 -36.77
CA GLY A 165 14.97 15.54 -38.21
C GLY A 165 15.93 14.44 -38.67
N THR A 166 16.89 13.99 -37.84
CA THR A 166 17.75 12.83 -38.16
C THR A 166 16.95 11.53 -38.13
N GLU A 167 17.45 10.48 -38.75
CA GLU A 167 16.79 9.17 -38.75
C GLU A 167 16.73 8.54 -37.35
N LEU A 168 17.79 8.67 -36.54
CA LEU A 168 17.78 8.15 -35.17
C LEU A 168 16.84 8.96 -34.26
N TYR A 169 16.70 10.26 -34.46
CA TYR A 169 15.69 11.06 -33.76
C TYR A 169 14.27 10.56 -34.07
N LYS A 170 13.95 10.33 -35.36
CA LYS A 170 12.63 9.83 -35.78
C LYS A 170 12.34 8.45 -35.18
N LYS A 171 13.35 7.56 -35.14
CA LYS A 171 13.20 6.24 -34.48
C LYS A 171 12.97 6.39 -32.99
N TRP A 172 13.76 7.20 -32.29
CA TRP A 172 13.55 7.52 -30.89
C TRP A 172 12.12 8.06 -30.64
N GLU A 173 11.70 9.01 -31.47
CA GLU A 173 10.37 9.61 -31.38
C GLU A 173 9.26 8.56 -31.53
N ALA A 174 9.36 7.66 -32.48
CA ALA A 174 8.39 6.58 -32.67
C ALA A 174 8.33 5.60 -31.48
N GLN A 175 9.47 5.28 -30.87
CA GLN A 175 9.56 4.40 -29.71
C GLN A 175 8.92 5.06 -28.46
N VAL A 176 9.26 6.32 -28.19
CA VAL A 176 8.66 7.04 -27.02
C VAL A 176 7.18 7.31 -27.22
N ASP A 177 6.72 7.54 -28.45
CA ASP A 177 5.29 7.70 -28.77
C ASP A 177 4.50 6.41 -28.55
N THR A 178 5.12 5.27 -28.85
CA THR A 178 4.53 3.95 -28.56
C THR A 178 4.32 3.75 -27.05
N VAL A 179 5.31 4.10 -26.24
CA VAL A 179 5.17 4.03 -24.76
C VAL A 179 4.13 5.03 -24.27
N ALA A 180 4.13 6.27 -24.81
CA ALA A 180 3.14 7.28 -24.47
C ALA A 180 1.70 6.83 -24.73
N PHE A 181 1.45 6.00 -25.75
CA PHE A 181 0.13 5.43 -26.02
C PHE A 181 -0.40 4.61 -24.83
N TYR A 182 0.46 3.81 -24.19
CA TYR A 182 0.08 3.01 -23.03
C TYR A 182 -0.03 3.87 -21.76
N LEU A 183 0.85 4.82 -21.56
CA LEU A 183 0.79 5.77 -20.44
C LEU A 183 -0.48 6.64 -20.49
N LYS A 184 -0.97 6.99 -21.69
CA LYS A 184 -2.27 7.67 -21.86
C LYS A 184 -3.44 6.84 -21.35
N LYS A 185 -3.42 5.52 -21.51
CA LYS A 185 -4.46 4.65 -20.96
C LYS A 185 -4.50 4.67 -19.43
N LEU A 186 -3.33 4.77 -18.79
CA LEU A 186 -3.24 4.93 -17.34
C LEU A 186 -3.72 6.33 -16.90
N ARG A 187 -3.39 7.38 -17.68
CA ARG A 187 -3.92 8.73 -17.47
C ARG A 187 -5.44 8.75 -17.54
N ASP A 188 -6.01 8.16 -18.57
CA ASP A 188 -7.45 8.14 -18.81
C ASP A 188 -8.19 7.32 -17.73
N ALA A 189 -7.50 6.34 -17.10
CA ALA A 189 -7.95 5.61 -15.93
C ALA A 189 -7.67 6.32 -14.60
N LYS A 190 -7.14 7.56 -14.62
CA LYS A 190 -6.78 8.37 -13.43
C LYS A 190 -5.76 7.68 -12.50
N VAL A 191 -4.83 6.93 -13.07
CA VAL A 191 -3.74 6.29 -12.31
C VAL A 191 -2.50 7.16 -12.41
N PRO A 192 -2.06 7.81 -11.31
CA PRO A 192 -0.79 8.50 -11.27
C PRO A 192 0.36 7.50 -11.20
N ILE A 193 1.44 7.80 -11.89
CA ILE A 193 2.61 6.93 -12.06
C ILE A 193 3.86 7.63 -11.58
N LEU A 194 4.61 6.97 -10.70
CA LEU A 194 6.00 7.31 -10.43
C LEU A 194 6.81 6.82 -11.63
N TRP A 195 7.19 7.73 -12.52
CA TRP A 195 7.79 7.40 -13.81
C TRP A 195 9.31 7.50 -13.76
N ARG A 196 9.99 6.37 -13.90
CA ARG A 196 11.44 6.22 -13.77
C ARG A 196 12.10 5.80 -15.11
N PRO A 197 12.19 6.69 -16.10
CA PRO A 197 12.84 6.40 -17.38
C PRO A 197 14.35 6.63 -17.28
N TYR A 198 15.11 5.94 -18.12
CA TYR A 198 16.56 6.13 -18.26
C TYR A 198 17.30 6.11 -16.91
N HIS A 199 16.90 5.19 -16.02
CA HIS A 199 17.48 5.03 -14.69
C HIS A 199 18.97 4.67 -14.75
N GLU A 200 19.66 4.72 -13.60
CA GLU A 200 21.10 4.49 -13.48
C GLU A 200 21.93 5.28 -14.50
N MET A 201 21.46 6.49 -14.82
CA MET A 201 21.98 7.28 -15.94
C MET A 201 23.42 7.77 -15.76
N ASN A 202 23.99 7.64 -14.56
CA ASN A 202 25.39 7.96 -14.26
C ASN A 202 26.34 6.80 -14.52
N GLY A 203 25.80 5.59 -14.80
CA GLY A 203 26.56 4.42 -15.25
C GLY A 203 26.68 4.37 -16.78
N ASP A 204 27.65 3.59 -17.27
CA ASP A 204 27.97 3.44 -18.69
C ASP A 204 27.57 2.07 -19.29
N TRP A 205 26.76 1.31 -18.56
CA TRP A 205 26.29 -0.01 -19.01
C TRP A 205 25.05 0.03 -19.90
N TYR A 206 24.24 1.08 -19.79
CA TYR A 206 23.08 1.27 -20.68
C TYR A 206 23.42 2.26 -21.81
N TRP A 207 22.79 2.11 -22.97
CA TRP A 207 23.04 2.98 -24.12
C TRP A 207 22.75 4.47 -23.85
N TRP A 208 21.88 4.78 -22.92
CA TRP A 208 21.52 6.14 -22.52
C TRP A 208 22.43 6.75 -21.46
N GLY A 209 23.23 5.93 -20.77
CA GLY A 209 23.96 6.34 -19.57
C GLY A 209 25.39 6.84 -19.83
N GLY A 210 26.02 7.36 -18.77
CA GLY A 210 27.43 7.74 -18.74
C GLY A 210 27.85 8.97 -19.52
N ARG A 211 26.90 9.67 -20.17
CA ARG A 211 27.22 10.80 -21.10
C ARG A 211 27.00 12.15 -20.47
N THR A 212 28.00 13.03 -20.59
CA THR A 212 28.03 14.40 -20.07
C THR A 212 28.19 15.43 -21.20
N GLY A 213 28.09 16.72 -20.88
CA GLY A 213 28.25 17.81 -21.86
C GLY A 213 26.94 18.17 -22.59
N LYS A 214 27.06 18.63 -23.84
CA LYS A 214 25.94 19.13 -24.64
C LYS A 214 24.99 18.01 -25.04
N TYR A 215 25.51 16.92 -25.60
CA TYR A 215 24.77 15.73 -26.00
C TYR A 215 24.91 14.68 -24.89
N SER A 216 24.09 14.82 -23.86
CA SER A 216 24.26 14.09 -22.59
C SER A 216 23.01 13.30 -22.21
N THR A 217 23.16 12.35 -21.29
CA THR A 217 22.04 11.62 -20.69
C THR A 217 20.97 12.54 -20.13
N ARG A 218 21.37 13.62 -19.44
CA ARG A 218 20.41 14.61 -18.95
C ARG A 218 19.67 15.37 -20.07
N ALA A 219 20.30 15.55 -21.23
CA ALA A 219 19.64 16.16 -22.39
C ALA A 219 18.59 15.20 -22.97
N LEU A 220 18.90 13.89 -23.02
CA LEU A 220 17.94 12.87 -23.42
C LEU A 220 16.73 12.78 -22.47
N TYR A 221 16.98 12.83 -21.16
CA TYR A 221 15.91 12.87 -20.17
C TYR A 221 14.98 14.08 -20.34
N ARG A 222 15.55 15.27 -20.54
CA ARG A 222 14.78 16.50 -20.82
C ARG A 222 13.98 16.40 -22.12
N GLN A 223 14.58 15.82 -23.17
CA GLN A 223 13.90 15.63 -24.45
C GLN A 223 12.68 14.72 -24.29
N LEU A 224 12.78 13.64 -23.49
CA LEU A 224 11.66 12.77 -23.17
C LEU A 224 10.59 13.52 -22.35
N TYR A 225 11.01 14.29 -21.33
CA TYR A 225 10.11 15.13 -20.54
C TYR A 225 9.30 16.07 -21.44
N ASP A 226 9.96 16.82 -22.30
CA ASP A 226 9.31 17.76 -23.22
C ASP A 226 8.33 17.04 -24.16
N ARG A 227 8.70 15.87 -24.67
CA ARG A 227 7.82 15.07 -25.53
C ARG A 227 6.57 14.59 -24.77
N TYR A 228 6.73 14.09 -23.56
CA TYR A 228 5.60 13.55 -22.77
C TYR A 228 4.72 14.65 -22.19
N VAL A 229 5.29 15.67 -21.62
CA VAL A 229 4.55 16.78 -20.98
C VAL A 229 3.96 17.73 -22.03
N ASN A 230 4.79 18.21 -22.97
CA ASN A 230 4.39 19.29 -23.86
C ASN A 230 3.68 18.81 -25.13
N TYR A 231 4.05 17.67 -25.69
CA TYR A 231 3.42 17.11 -26.90
C TYR A 231 2.29 16.14 -26.56
N HIS A 232 2.57 15.07 -25.79
CA HIS A 232 1.57 14.04 -25.46
C HIS A 232 0.59 14.45 -24.37
N LYS A 233 0.86 15.54 -23.64
CA LYS A 233 0.02 16.02 -22.53
C LYS A 233 -0.23 14.94 -21.46
N LEU A 234 0.81 14.16 -21.15
CA LEU A 234 0.77 13.19 -20.06
C LEU A 234 0.86 13.96 -18.73
N ASN A 235 -0.25 14.05 -18.04
CA ASN A 235 -0.38 14.81 -16.80
C ASN A 235 -0.48 13.95 -15.53
N ASN A 236 -0.39 12.63 -15.70
CA ASN A 236 -0.44 11.65 -14.62
C ASN A 236 0.94 11.14 -14.20
N LEU A 237 2.03 11.68 -14.74
CA LEU A 237 3.39 11.26 -14.44
C LEU A 237 4.02 12.15 -13.38
N ILE A 238 4.60 11.54 -12.36
CA ILE A 238 5.51 12.12 -11.38
C ILE A 238 6.91 11.67 -11.79
N TRP A 239 7.77 12.63 -12.11
CA TRP A 239 9.05 12.37 -12.74
C TRP A 239 10.12 11.98 -11.72
N GLU A 240 10.62 10.79 -11.83
CA GLU A 240 11.66 10.23 -10.98
C GLU A 240 13.00 10.19 -11.71
N TRP A 241 13.98 10.92 -11.18
CA TRP A 241 15.34 10.90 -11.69
C TRP A 241 16.16 9.91 -10.85
N SER A 242 16.70 8.88 -11.51
CA SER A 242 17.37 7.76 -10.86
C SER A 242 18.83 7.64 -11.28
N VAL A 243 19.70 7.39 -10.30
CA VAL A 243 21.14 7.18 -10.44
C VAL A 243 21.59 5.94 -9.68
N ASP A 244 22.65 5.30 -10.13
CA ASP A 244 23.36 4.27 -9.34
C ASP A 244 24.43 4.91 -8.43
N ARG A 245 24.96 4.16 -7.50
CA ARG A 245 26.01 4.51 -6.56
C ARG A 245 27.23 5.15 -7.26
N ALA A 246 27.63 6.34 -6.84
CA ALA A 246 28.72 7.10 -7.45
C ALA A 246 30.09 6.65 -6.94
N HIS A 247 30.49 5.40 -7.22
CA HIS A 247 31.76 4.81 -6.78
C HIS A 247 32.99 5.29 -7.60
N LYS A 248 32.77 6.07 -8.66
CA LYS A 248 33.80 6.70 -9.49
C LYS A 248 33.52 8.20 -9.63
N LYS A 249 34.59 9.00 -9.84
CA LYS A 249 34.48 10.47 -10.04
C LYS A 249 33.61 10.84 -11.24
N GLU A 250 33.60 10.00 -12.26
CA GLU A 250 32.80 10.19 -13.48
C GLU A 250 31.31 10.07 -13.20
N MET A 251 30.91 9.26 -12.23
CA MET A 251 29.53 8.98 -11.85
C MET A 251 28.91 10.01 -10.88
N GLN A 252 29.61 11.10 -10.55
CA GLN A 252 29.08 12.14 -9.67
C GLN A 252 27.72 12.65 -10.13
N TYR A 253 26.73 12.65 -9.26
CA TYR A 253 25.31 12.92 -9.54
C TYR A 253 25.08 14.27 -10.21
N SER A 254 25.79 15.32 -9.79
CA SER A 254 25.64 16.68 -10.35
C SER A 254 25.91 16.77 -11.85
N LYS A 255 26.70 15.84 -12.42
CA LYS A 255 26.99 15.79 -13.87
C LYS A 255 25.77 15.34 -14.67
N TYR A 256 24.88 14.58 -14.06
CA TYR A 256 23.72 13.94 -14.69
C TYR A 256 22.38 14.59 -14.27
N TYR A 257 22.42 15.49 -13.32
CA TYR A 257 21.24 16.16 -12.79
C TYR A 257 20.52 16.96 -13.89
N PRO A 258 19.24 16.64 -14.20
CA PRO A 258 18.53 17.26 -15.31
C PRO A 258 18.07 18.70 -15.01
N GLY A 259 18.09 19.13 -13.76
CA GLY A 259 17.60 20.43 -13.29
C GLY A 259 16.26 20.33 -12.58
N ASP A 260 16.00 21.29 -11.69
CA ASP A 260 14.86 21.27 -10.77
C ASP A 260 13.50 21.17 -11.45
N ASP A 261 13.40 21.70 -12.68
CA ASP A 261 12.15 21.79 -13.44
C ASP A 261 11.78 20.49 -14.17
N TYR A 262 12.61 19.45 -14.06
CA TYR A 262 12.45 18.21 -14.83
C TYR A 262 12.24 16.97 -13.97
N LEU A 263 12.26 17.08 -12.65
CA LEU A 263 12.05 15.95 -11.74
C LEU A 263 11.28 16.37 -10.49
N ASP A 264 10.48 15.44 -10.01
CA ASP A 264 9.71 15.54 -8.75
C ASP A 264 10.37 14.76 -7.62
N ILE A 265 11.07 13.68 -7.95
CA ILE A 265 11.64 12.70 -7.04
C ILE A 265 13.08 12.41 -7.42
N VAL A 266 13.92 12.22 -6.42
CA VAL A 266 15.32 11.82 -6.55
C VAL A 266 15.48 10.37 -6.10
N ALA A 267 16.00 9.50 -6.97
CA ALA A 267 16.13 8.08 -6.72
C ALA A 267 17.58 7.60 -6.75
N LEU A 268 17.89 6.62 -5.88
CA LEU A 268 19.15 5.87 -5.86
C LEU A 268 18.85 4.38 -6.08
N ASP A 269 19.64 3.75 -6.94
CA ASP A 269 19.62 2.30 -7.12
C ASP A 269 20.82 1.69 -6.38
N VAL A 270 20.56 0.67 -5.53
CA VAL A 270 21.57 0.06 -4.65
C VAL A 270 21.54 -1.46 -4.79
N HIS A 271 22.54 -1.99 -5.49
CA HIS A 271 22.76 -3.44 -5.52
C HIS A 271 23.69 -3.86 -4.38
N GLY A 272 23.44 -5.03 -3.77
CA GLY A 272 24.06 -5.46 -2.54
C GLY A 272 23.56 -4.66 -1.33
N ARG A 273 24.47 -4.34 -0.41
CA ARG A 273 24.19 -3.61 0.85
C ARG A 273 25.00 -2.31 0.96
N ASP A 274 25.38 -1.74 -0.17
CA ASP A 274 26.26 -0.55 -0.22
C ASP A 274 25.46 0.76 -0.07
N PHE A 275 24.88 0.96 1.12
CA PHE A 275 24.16 2.18 1.51
C PHE A 275 25.12 3.23 2.09
N SER A 276 26.14 3.66 1.29
CA SER A 276 27.11 4.66 1.77
C SER A 276 26.45 5.99 2.11
N GLN A 277 26.81 6.56 3.27
CA GLN A 277 26.34 7.87 3.70
C GLN A 277 26.72 8.97 2.68
N ALA A 278 27.87 8.85 2.03
CA ALA A 278 28.30 9.82 1.01
C ALA A 278 27.38 9.86 -0.22
N TYR A 279 26.78 8.73 -0.59
CA TYR A 279 25.77 8.70 -1.67
C TYR A 279 24.51 9.44 -1.26
N TYR A 280 24.02 9.14 -0.05
CA TYR A 280 22.85 9.80 0.52
C TYR A 280 23.06 11.32 0.64
N ASP A 281 24.14 11.76 1.25
CA ASP A 281 24.42 13.19 1.47
C ASP A 281 24.51 13.95 0.14
N SER A 282 25.17 13.36 -0.86
CA SER A 282 25.32 13.95 -2.19
C SER A 282 23.95 14.08 -2.89
N LEU A 283 23.11 13.06 -2.76
CA LEU A 283 21.78 13.05 -3.36
C LEU A 283 20.84 13.98 -2.61
N ASN A 284 20.89 13.99 -1.28
CA ASN A 284 20.11 14.87 -0.42
C ASN A 284 20.40 16.35 -0.72
N ALA A 285 21.65 16.72 -0.95
CA ALA A 285 22.02 18.08 -1.35
C ALA A 285 21.39 18.48 -2.70
N LEU A 286 21.30 17.55 -3.65
CA LEU A 286 20.69 17.78 -4.97
C LEU A 286 19.16 17.75 -4.91
N SER A 287 18.56 17.06 -3.97
CA SER A 287 17.10 16.90 -3.85
C SER A 287 16.39 18.23 -3.60
N LYS A 288 17.04 19.18 -2.92
CA LYS A 288 16.47 20.49 -2.53
C LYS A 288 15.12 20.35 -1.80
N GLY A 289 15.01 19.32 -0.98
CA GLY A 289 13.80 19.03 -0.21
C GLY A 289 12.78 18.13 -0.92
N LYS A 290 12.97 17.79 -2.19
CA LYS A 290 12.14 16.81 -2.91
C LYS A 290 12.22 15.43 -2.24
N PRO A 291 11.19 14.58 -2.34
CA PRO A 291 11.25 13.22 -1.84
C PRO A 291 12.43 12.44 -2.40
N MET A 292 13.06 11.65 -1.54
CA MET A 292 14.16 10.74 -1.90
C MET A 292 13.68 9.30 -1.79
N VAL A 293 14.10 8.47 -2.72
CA VAL A 293 13.65 7.08 -2.79
C VAL A 293 14.80 6.14 -3.18
N LEU A 294 14.63 4.88 -2.83
CA LEU A 294 15.46 3.79 -3.33
C LEU A 294 14.68 3.12 -4.49
N GLY A 295 14.95 3.59 -5.71
CA GLY A 295 14.22 3.20 -6.91
C GLY A 295 14.38 1.71 -7.25
N GLU A 296 15.52 1.14 -6.87
CA GLU A 296 15.84 -0.26 -7.07
C GLU A 296 16.84 -0.73 -6.00
N VAL A 297 16.52 -1.81 -5.29
CA VAL A 297 17.43 -2.42 -4.32
C VAL A 297 17.46 -3.93 -4.46
N GLU A 298 18.63 -4.50 -4.20
CA GLU A 298 18.77 -5.95 -4.02
C GLU A 298 18.30 -6.37 -2.62
N ASN A 299 18.69 -5.60 -1.60
CA ASN A 299 18.30 -5.80 -0.21
C ASN A 299 17.67 -4.51 0.34
N PRO A 300 16.59 -4.57 1.13
CA PRO A 300 16.04 -3.39 1.77
C PRO A 300 17.04 -2.77 2.75
N PRO A 301 16.98 -1.44 3.01
CA PRO A 301 17.83 -0.79 4.00
C PRO A 301 17.51 -1.33 5.41
N ALA A 302 18.56 -1.68 6.17
CA ALA A 302 18.41 -2.07 7.57
C ALA A 302 18.00 -0.88 8.45
N PRO A 303 17.41 -1.08 9.65
CA PRO A 303 17.02 0.01 10.55
C PRO A 303 18.11 1.03 10.83
N GLU A 304 19.36 0.61 10.99
CA GLU A 304 20.50 1.48 11.22
C GLU A 304 20.80 2.40 10.03
N ILE A 305 20.51 1.92 8.80
CA ILE A 305 20.60 2.76 7.60
C ILE A 305 19.47 3.81 7.61
N LEU A 306 18.26 3.43 8.01
CA LEU A 306 17.14 4.36 8.13
C LEU A 306 17.37 5.42 9.22
N ASP A 307 18.11 5.09 10.28
CA ASP A 307 18.52 6.07 11.32
C ASP A 307 19.48 7.10 10.75
N ALA A 308 20.44 6.67 9.94
CA ALA A 308 21.45 7.55 9.33
C ALA A 308 20.93 8.29 8.07
N GLN A 309 19.96 7.71 7.38
CA GLN A 309 19.43 8.16 6.09
C GLN A 309 17.89 8.24 6.11
N PRO A 310 17.29 9.11 6.95
CA PRO A 310 15.87 9.05 7.28
C PRO A 310 14.92 9.50 6.15
N ARG A 311 15.39 10.13 5.07
CA ARG A 311 14.53 10.73 4.04
C ARG A 311 14.10 9.80 2.92
N TRP A 312 14.44 8.51 2.96
CA TRP A 312 13.94 7.54 2.00
C TRP A 312 12.43 7.32 2.18
N SER A 313 11.61 7.76 1.21
CA SER A 313 10.15 7.64 1.28
C SER A 313 9.64 6.27 0.82
N TYR A 314 10.37 5.56 -0.02
CA TYR A 314 10.11 4.16 -0.34
C TYR A 314 11.38 3.45 -0.85
N TYR A 315 11.31 2.12 -0.87
CA TYR A 315 12.27 1.28 -1.59
C TYR A 315 11.55 0.25 -2.46
N VAL A 316 12.22 -0.22 -3.53
CA VAL A 316 11.70 -1.28 -4.41
C VAL A 316 12.72 -2.42 -4.49
N VAL A 317 12.38 -3.58 -3.93
CA VAL A 317 13.20 -4.79 -4.12
C VAL A 317 13.04 -5.29 -5.55
N TRP A 318 14.19 -5.50 -6.23
CA TRP A 318 14.18 -5.89 -7.63
C TRP A 318 13.75 -7.35 -7.82
N ALA A 319 12.76 -7.56 -8.67
CA ALA A 319 12.34 -8.85 -9.22
C ALA A 319 12.28 -9.99 -8.15
N ASN A 320 13.10 -11.03 -8.32
CA ASN A 320 13.15 -12.18 -7.41
C ASN A 320 14.17 -12.04 -6.26
N MET A 321 14.80 -10.85 -6.12
CA MET A 321 15.87 -10.62 -5.11
C MET A 321 15.36 -10.55 -3.67
N VAL A 322 14.05 -10.53 -3.45
CA VAL A 322 13.47 -10.61 -2.09
C VAL A 322 14.05 -11.77 -1.26
N ARG A 323 14.53 -12.83 -1.91
CA ARG A 323 15.18 -13.97 -1.24
C ARG A 323 16.61 -13.70 -0.77
N ASN A 324 17.25 -12.61 -1.24
CA ASN A 324 18.60 -12.24 -0.84
C ASN A 324 18.65 -11.65 0.57
N THR A 325 17.47 -11.33 1.11
CA THR A 325 17.27 -10.92 2.49
C THR A 325 16.55 -12.04 3.25
N SER A 326 17.07 -12.45 4.40
CA SER A 326 16.48 -13.53 5.18
C SER A 326 15.15 -13.11 5.81
N LYS A 327 14.27 -14.08 6.11
CA LYS A 327 13.02 -13.83 6.86
C LYS A 327 13.27 -13.20 8.23
N LYS A 328 14.40 -13.50 8.86
CA LYS A 328 14.78 -12.89 10.15
C LYS A 328 15.06 -11.39 9.99
N GLU A 329 15.75 -10.99 8.93
CA GLU A 329 16.01 -9.58 8.65
C GLU A 329 14.70 -8.85 8.28
N TYR A 330 13.81 -9.47 7.50
CA TYR A 330 12.47 -8.91 7.25
C TYR A 330 11.66 -8.75 8.54
N ALA A 331 11.74 -9.71 9.47
CA ALA A 331 11.07 -9.58 10.76
C ALA A 331 11.62 -8.42 11.61
N VAL A 332 12.92 -8.09 11.48
CA VAL A 332 13.49 -6.90 12.12
C VAL A 332 12.93 -5.62 11.50
N LEU A 333 12.85 -5.56 10.16
CA LEU A 333 12.24 -4.44 9.44
C LEU A 333 10.76 -4.27 9.74
N ASP A 334 10.01 -5.38 9.87
CA ASP A 334 8.58 -5.37 10.20
C ASP A 334 8.28 -4.79 11.59
N ASN A 335 9.25 -4.89 12.51
CA ASN A 335 9.16 -4.29 13.84
C ASN A 335 9.62 -2.81 13.89
N ASP A 336 10.15 -2.26 12.80
CA ASP A 336 10.48 -0.84 12.73
C ASP A 336 9.23 -0.02 12.37
N PRO A 337 8.74 0.86 13.25
CA PRO A 337 7.48 1.57 13.04
C PRO A 337 7.51 2.54 11.83
N ARG A 338 8.67 2.82 11.28
CA ARG A 338 8.84 3.63 10.06
C ARG A 338 8.55 2.85 8.79
N VAL A 339 8.70 1.53 8.80
CA VAL A 339 8.58 0.65 7.62
C VAL A 339 7.12 0.22 7.46
N LEU A 340 6.47 0.68 6.40
CA LEU A 340 5.04 0.46 6.20
C LEU A 340 4.76 -0.55 5.09
N TYR A 341 3.88 -1.47 5.41
CA TYR A 341 3.25 -2.42 4.51
C TYR A 341 1.78 -2.05 4.28
N LYS A 342 1.16 -2.68 3.29
CA LYS A 342 -0.21 -2.34 2.88
C LYS A 342 -1.25 -2.60 3.99
N GLU A 343 -1.02 -3.60 4.83
CA GLU A 343 -1.89 -3.99 5.93
C GLU A 343 -1.70 -3.18 7.21
N ASP A 344 -0.65 -2.35 7.31
CA ASP A 344 -0.40 -1.58 8.51
C ASP A 344 -1.44 -0.46 8.69
N GLN A 345 -1.99 -0.34 9.89
CA GLN A 345 -3.05 0.62 10.16
C GLN A 345 -2.62 2.06 9.89
N VAL A 346 -1.38 2.40 10.23
CA VAL A 346 -0.78 3.70 9.92
C VAL A 346 -0.87 3.99 8.41
N PHE A 347 -0.47 3.03 7.56
CA PHE A 347 -0.56 3.22 6.11
C PHE A 347 -2.01 3.37 5.64
N ILE A 348 -2.92 2.53 6.16
CA ILE A 348 -4.35 2.59 5.82
C ILE A 348 -4.91 3.99 6.10
N ASP A 349 -4.52 4.60 7.21
CA ASP A 349 -5.04 5.91 7.63
C ASP A 349 -4.41 7.05 6.81
N ILE A 350 -3.08 7.08 6.67
CA ILE A 350 -2.38 8.18 6.00
C ILE A 350 -2.58 8.22 4.48
N ILE A 351 -2.87 7.09 3.83
CA ILE A 351 -3.14 7.03 2.38
C ILE A 351 -4.56 7.47 2.00
N GLN A 352 -5.47 7.55 2.96
CA GLN A 352 -6.89 7.78 2.71
C GLN A 352 -7.20 9.11 2.01
N PRO A 353 -6.57 10.26 2.33
CA PRO A 353 -6.80 11.51 1.58
C PRO A 353 -6.48 11.36 0.09
N TYR A 354 -5.34 10.77 -0.26
CA TYR A 354 -4.96 10.48 -1.63
C TYR A 354 -5.98 9.59 -2.34
N ARG A 355 -6.39 8.48 -1.70
CA ARG A 355 -7.39 7.55 -2.26
C ARG A 355 -8.73 8.23 -2.51
N SER A 356 -9.15 9.10 -1.61
CA SER A 356 -10.39 9.88 -1.76
C SER A 356 -10.34 10.81 -2.98
N ILE A 357 -9.21 11.48 -3.21
CA ILE A 357 -9.00 12.33 -4.39
C ILE A 357 -9.04 11.51 -5.68
N CYS A 358 -8.49 10.30 -5.67
CA CYS A 358 -8.53 9.37 -6.80
C CYS A 358 -9.92 8.73 -7.00
N GLY A 359 -10.90 8.97 -6.13
CA GLY A 359 -12.22 8.34 -6.18
C GLY A 359 -12.19 6.84 -5.88
N LEU A 360 -11.18 6.38 -5.12
CA LEU A 360 -10.99 4.99 -4.74
C LEU A 360 -11.70 4.68 -3.41
N LYS A 361 -12.09 3.41 -3.24
CA LYS A 361 -12.62 2.93 -1.96
C LYS A 361 -11.59 3.08 -0.83
N PRO A 362 -12.02 3.29 0.43
CA PRO A 362 -11.13 3.23 1.60
C PRO A 362 -10.28 1.95 1.59
N LEU A 363 -8.98 2.08 1.90
CA LEU A 363 -8.07 0.93 1.82
C LEU A 363 -8.45 -0.16 2.81
N GLY A 364 -8.87 0.20 4.03
CA GLY A 364 -9.36 -0.76 5.01
C GLY A 364 -10.56 -1.58 4.50
N GLU A 365 -11.48 -0.98 3.71
CA GLU A 365 -12.57 -1.70 3.06
C GLU A 365 -12.06 -2.69 2.00
N VAL A 366 -11.10 -2.25 1.18
CA VAL A 366 -10.48 -3.09 0.14
C VAL A 366 -9.77 -4.30 0.73
N LEU A 367 -9.06 -4.11 1.84
CA LEU A 367 -8.34 -5.17 2.54
C LEU A 367 -9.24 -6.02 3.45
N GLY A 368 -10.53 -5.70 3.54
CA GLY A 368 -11.46 -6.38 4.44
C GLY A 368 -11.30 -6.00 5.92
N LYS A 369 -10.40 -5.05 6.26
CA LYS A 369 -10.15 -4.60 7.63
C LYS A 369 -11.24 -3.69 8.21
N ASN A 370 -12.15 -3.17 7.36
CA ASN A 370 -13.33 -2.42 7.80
C ASN A 370 -14.58 -3.30 7.95
N ARG A 371 -14.44 -4.61 7.88
CA ARG A 371 -15.49 -5.52 8.29
C ARG A 371 -15.33 -5.75 9.78
N TYR A 372 -16.32 -5.32 10.52
CA TYR A 372 -16.48 -5.81 11.88
C TYR A 372 -16.43 -7.34 11.86
N PRO A 373 -15.80 -7.99 12.84
CA PRO A 373 -15.85 -9.43 12.96
C PRO A 373 -17.31 -9.91 12.86
N ASP A 374 -17.53 -10.96 12.07
CA ASP A 374 -18.85 -11.58 11.94
C ASP A 374 -18.96 -12.76 12.88
N TYR A 375 -19.66 -12.55 13.97
CA TYR A 375 -19.92 -13.57 14.99
C TYR A 375 -21.03 -14.55 14.62
N SER A 376 -21.71 -14.36 13.47
CA SER A 376 -22.82 -15.22 13.04
C SER A 376 -22.41 -16.70 12.97
N GLY A 377 -23.30 -17.56 13.44
CA GLY A 377 -23.13 -19.00 13.40
C GLY A 377 -23.51 -19.70 14.69
N TYR A 378 -23.24 -21.00 14.72
CA TYR A 378 -23.42 -21.83 15.90
C TYR A 378 -22.09 -22.07 16.58
N TRP A 379 -22.06 -21.93 17.89
CA TRP A 379 -20.87 -21.99 18.71
C TRP A 379 -21.07 -22.99 19.85
N ILE A 380 -20.12 -23.92 20.03
CA ILE A 380 -20.14 -24.93 21.09
C ILE A 380 -19.08 -24.56 22.10
N PHE A 381 -19.49 -24.52 23.37
CA PHE A 381 -18.59 -24.23 24.48
C PHE A 381 -17.49 -25.31 24.60
N ASP A 382 -16.25 -24.86 24.79
CA ASP A 382 -15.07 -25.70 24.98
C ASP A 382 -14.55 -25.50 26.40
N GLU A 383 -14.95 -26.39 27.29
CA GLU A 383 -14.57 -26.33 28.71
C GLU A 383 -13.06 -26.48 28.90
N ASP A 384 -12.43 -27.39 28.14
CA ASP A 384 -11.00 -27.68 28.26
C ASP A 384 -10.10 -26.49 27.91
N LYS A 385 -10.55 -25.62 27.02
CA LYS A 385 -9.83 -24.40 26.61
C LYS A 385 -10.23 -23.17 27.40
N SER A 386 -11.28 -23.24 28.17
CA SER A 386 -11.82 -22.12 28.94
C SER A 386 -11.14 -21.98 30.30
N GLN A 387 -11.03 -20.75 30.77
CA GLN A 387 -10.57 -20.44 32.12
C GLN A 387 -11.78 -20.08 32.98
N LEU A 388 -12.13 -20.97 33.88
CA LEU A 388 -13.30 -20.87 34.75
C LEU A 388 -12.89 -20.56 36.20
N ASP A 389 -13.84 -20.10 36.99
CA ASP A 389 -13.72 -19.95 38.43
C ASP A 389 -14.29 -21.17 39.19
N ASN A 390 -14.36 -21.07 40.50
CA ASN A 390 -14.85 -22.16 41.37
C ASN A 390 -16.36 -22.51 41.19
N TRP A 391 -17.11 -21.70 40.42
CA TRP A 391 -18.53 -21.97 40.13
C TRP A 391 -18.70 -22.92 38.92
N GLY A 392 -17.60 -23.21 38.22
CA GLY A 392 -17.60 -24.10 37.06
C GLY A 392 -18.55 -23.64 35.94
N VAL A 393 -19.17 -24.62 35.27
CA VAL A 393 -19.99 -24.40 34.07
C VAL A 393 -21.47 -24.17 34.34
N SER A 394 -21.94 -24.32 35.57
CA SER A 394 -23.39 -24.39 35.90
C SER A 394 -24.25 -23.19 35.55
N LEU A 395 -23.64 -22.05 35.30
CA LEU A 395 -24.33 -20.82 34.90
C LEU A 395 -23.89 -20.29 33.50
N LEU A 396 -23.16 -21.10 32.75
CA LEU A 396 -22.63 -20.73 31.46
C LEU A 396 -23.43 -21.38 30.31
N PRO A 397 -23.58 -20.73 29.17
CA PRO A 397 -24.25 -21.33 28.02
C PRO A 397 -23.36 -22.45 27.42
N SER A 398 -23.94 -23.60 27.17
CA SER A 398 -23.28 -24.71 26.48
C SER A 398 -23.18 -24.49 24.96
N LYS A 399 -24.10 -23.68 24.42
CA LYS A 399 -24.17 -23.34 22.99
C LYS A 399 -24.63 -21.90 22.81
N LEU A 400 -24.13 -21.27 21.73
CA LEU A 400 -24.63 -20.00 21.25
C LEU A 400 -25.06 -20.14 19.79
N ARG A 401 -26.15 -19.50 19.44
CA ARG A 401 -26.50 -19.18 18.05
C ARG A 401 -26.48 -17.66 17.92
N VAL A 402 -25.66 -17.18 17.02
CA VAL A 402 -25.50 -15.74 16.81
C VAL A 402 -25.94 -15.39 15.40
N GLU A 403 -26.79 -14.37 15.28
CA GLU A 403 -27.18 -13.73 14.02
C GLU A 403 -26.75 -12.26 14.12
N GLN A 404 -25.87 -11.83 13.20
CA GLN A 404 -25.34 -10.48 13.17
C GLN A 404 -25.72 -9.78 11.87
N SER A 405 -26.27 -8.59 11.99
CA SER A 405 -26.45 -7.65 10.89
C SER A 405 -25.53 -6.43 11.08
N LYS A 406 -25.60 -5.45 10.18
CA LYS A 406 -24.81 -4.22 10.28
C LYS A 406 -25.04 -3.45 11.61
N ASN A 407 -26.26 -3.48 12.13
CA ASN A 407 -26.68 -2.64 13.26
C ASN A 407 -27.21 -3.46 14.45
N GLU A 408 -27.33 -4.75 14.36
CA GLU A 408 -27.99 -5.59 15.35
C GLU A 408 -27.26 -6.92 15.54
N LEU A 409 -27.26 -7.40 16.77
CA LEU A 409 -26.76 -8.71 17.18
C LEU A 409 -27.87 -9.45 17.93
N ILE A 410 -28.25 -10.62 17.45
CA ILE A 410 -29.17 -11.53 18.15
C ILE A 410 -28.35 -12.71 18.65
N VAL A 411 -28.40 -12.97 19.96
CA VAL A 411 -27.67 -14.04 20.61
C VAL A 411 -28.65 -14.96 21.34
N GLU A 412 -28.82 -16.16 20.81
CA GLU A 412 -29.52 -17.25 21.48
C GLU A 412 -28.50 -18.03 22.31
N LYS A 413 -28.73 -18.10 23.63
CA LYS A 413 -27.87 -18.78 24.61
C LYS A 413 -28.62 -19.99 25.17
N ASN A 414 -28.04 -21.19 25.02
CA ASN A 414 -28.61 -22.43 25.52
C ASN A 414 -27.88 -22.85 26.81
N PHE A 415 -28.63 -23.05 27.87
CA PHE A 415 -28.11 -23.50 29.19
C PHE A 415 -28.65 -24.87 29.49
N VAL A 416 -27.77 -25.81 29.80
CA VAL A 416 -28.14 -27.17 30.26
C VAL A 416 -28.68 -27.04 31.68
N VAL A 417 -29.89 -27.60 31.90
CA VAL A 417 -30.50 -27.69 33.22
C VAL A 417 -30.63 -29.17 33.62
N GLU A 418 -30.07 -29.53 34.76
CA GLU A 418 -30.10 -30.90 35.21
C GLU A 418 -31.54 -31.33 35.57
N TYR A 419 -31.96 -32.42 34.96
CA TYR A 419 -33.32 -33.03 35.11
C TYR A 419 -34.51 -32.17 34.58
N GLU A 420 -34.26 -31.15 33.77
CA GLU A 420 -35.28 -30.31 33.12
C GLU A 420 -34.91 -30.09 31.64
N ASP A 421 -35.82 -29.52 30.88
CA ASP A 421 -35.52 -29.06 29.52
C ASP A 421 -34.48 -27.93 29.54
N ASP A 422 -33.59 -27.89 28.51
CA ASP A 422 -32.60 -26.84 28.34
C ASP A 422 -33.28 -25.47 28.33
N ARG A 423 -32.71 -24.52 29.06
CA ARG A 423 -33.20 -23.17 29.10
C ARG A 423 -32.60 -22.34 27.95
N VAL A 424 -33.44 -21.71 27.18
CA VAL A 424 -33.01 -20.82 26.08
C VAL A 424 -33.26 -19.38 26.46
N ARG A 425 -32.26 -18.54 26.22
CA ARG A 425 -32.36 -17.08 26.34
C ARG A 425 -31.95 -16.41 25.04
N ILE A 426 -32.72 -15.41 24.62
CA ILE A 426 -32.42 -14.61 23.42
C ILE A 426 -32.17 -13.16 23.85
N ASP A 427 -30.99 -12.66 23.52
CA ASP A 427 -30.62 -11.27 23.70
C ASP A 427 -30.57 -10.61 22.32
N THR A 428 -31.31 -9.50 22.14
CA THR A 428 -31.28 -8.66 20.92
C THR A 428 -30.65 -7.33 21.29
N LEU A 429 -29.54 -6.97 20.62
CA LEU A 429 -28.72 -5.83 20.95
C LEU A 429 -28.49 -4.97 19.70
N THR A 430 -28.63 -3.64 19.83
CA THR A 430 -28.14 -2.70 18.82
C THR A 430 -26.63 -2.49 19.00
N LEU A 431 -25.90 -2.36 17.88
CA LEU A 431 -24.42 -2.25 17.89
C LEU A 431 -23.93 -0.78 17.92
N ASP A 432 -24.74 0.10 18.48
CA ASP A 432 -24.52 1.57 18.55
C ASP A 432 -24.20 2.08 19.96
N GLY A 433 -24.09 1.18 20.95
CA GLY A 433 -23.84 1.50 22.32
C GLY A 433 -25.07 2.00 23.10
N ILE A 434 -26.25 2.06 22.47
CA ILE A 434 -27.50 2.45 23.15
C ILE A 434 -27.97 1.27 24.02
N GLY A 435 -28.56 1.60 25.17
CA GLY A 435 -29.09 0.60 26.11
C GLY A 435 -30.33 -0.12 25.59
N ASN A 436 -30.24 -1.45 25.51
CA ASN A 436 -31.37 -2.33 25.18
C ASN A 436 -31.97 -2.84 26.48
N GLU A 437 -33.22 -2.50 26.76
CA GLU A 437 -33.95 -2.92 27.96
C GLU A 437 -34.57 -4.29 27.78
N SER A 438 -34.46 -5.13 28.76
CA SER A 438 -35.08 -6.47 28.80
C SER A 438 -35.25 -6.93 30.25
N ILE A 439 -35.75 -8.15 30.41
CA ILE A 439 -35.93 -8.77 31.73
C ILE A 439 -34.89 -9.87 31.92
N ALA A 440 -34.09 -9.77 32.97
CA ALA A 440 -33.13 -10.79 33.33
C ALA A 440 -33.85 -12.08 33.75
N ASP A 441 -33.29 -13.24 33.37
CA ASP A 441 -33.85 -14.54 33.75
C ASP A 441 -33.85 -14.77 35.25
N PHE A 442 -32.77 -14.38 35.89
CA PHE A 442 -32.68 -14.45 37.34
C PHE A 442 -33.49 -13.32 38.00
N GLY A 443 -34.42 -13.70 38.86
CA GLY A 443 -35.25 -12.79 39.62
C GLY A 443 -36.31 -12.03 38.80
N LYS A 444 -36.39 -12.23 37.48
CA LYS A 444 -37.30 -11.52 36.55
C LYS A 444 -37.26 -10.01 36.76
N VAL A 445 -36.06 -9.46 36.88
CA VAL A 445 -35.81 -8.02 37.15
C VAL A 445 -35.33 -7.30 35.88
N PRO A 446 -35.52 -5.98 35.79
CA PRO A 446 -35.06 -5.22 34.65
C PRO A 446 -33.53 -5.31 34.47
N GLN A 447 -33.11 -5.46 33.23
CA GLN A 447 -31.71 -5.35 32.82
C GLN A 447 -31.56 -4.41 31.62
N VAL A 448 -30.42 -3.77 31.54
CA VAL A 448 -30.00 -2.94 30.41
C VAL A 448 -28.72 -3.53 29.84
N MET A 449 -28.70 -3.80 28.55
CA MET A 449 -27.53 -4.26 27.85
C MET A 449 -27.09 -3.26 26.78
N THR A 450 -25.81 -2.96 26.68
CA THR A 450 -25.22 -2.16 25.61
C THR A 450 -24.24 -2.99 24.81
N ALA A 451 -24.19 -2.80 23.48
CA ALA A 451 -23.20 -3.42 22.64
C ALA A 451 -22.57 -2.35 21.72
N ASN A 452 -21.26 -2.28 21.73
CA ASN A 452 -20.49 -1.37 20.88
C ASN A 452 -19.14 -1.98 20.50
N TRP A 453 -18.57 -1.49 19.42
CA TRP A 453 -17.25 -1.93 18.97
C TRP A 453 -16.14 -1.16 19.70
N SER A 454 -14.98 -1.81 19.90
CA SER A 454 -13.73 -1.16 20.30
C SER A 454 -13.29 -0.15 19.23
N GLU A 455 -12.37 0.75 19.59
CA GLU A 455 -11.85 1.76 18.65
C GLU A 455 -11.19 1.14 17.42
N ASP A 456 -10.48 0.03 17.60
CA ASP A 456 -9.84 -0.76 16.54
C ASP A 456 -10.83 -1.62 15.72
N LYS A 457 -12.11 -1.67 16.12
CA LYS A 457 -13.20 -2.43 15.49
C LYS A 457 -13.04 -3.95 15.47
N ASP A 458 -12.06 -4.49 16.17
CA ASP A 458 -11.75 -5.91 16.20
C ASP A 458 -12.45 -6.66 17.35
N THR A 459 -12.97 -5.93 18.33
CA THR A 459 -13.58 -6.49 19.54
C THR A 459 -14.98 -5.93 19.75
N LEU A 460 -15.94 -6.81 19.97
CA LEU A 460 -17.29 -6.41 20.41
C LEU A 460 -17.34 -6.34 21.94
N MET A 461 -17.75 -5.20 22.45
CA MET A 461 -17.89 -4.92 23.86
C MET A 461 -19.37 -4.97 24.24
N ILE A 462 -19.75 -5.90 25.14
CA ILE A 462 -21.12 -6.00 25.65
C ILE A 462 -21.09 -5.73 27.15
N ASN A 463 -21.90 -4.79 27.60
CA ASN A 463 -22.05 -4.50 29.03
C ASN A 463 -23.49 -4.75 29.45
N THR A 464 -23.67 -5.46 30.57
CA THR A 464 -24.97 -5.75 31.15
C THR A 464 -25.07 -5.15 32.55
N LYS A 465 -26.14 -4.40 32.80
CA LYS A 465 -26.48 -3.89 34.12
C LYS A 465 -27.83 -4.46 34.54
N ILE A 466 -27.88 -5.07 35.72
CA ILE A 466 -29.11 -5.56 36.37
C ILE A 466 -29.26 -4.79 37.66
N ALA A 467 -30.42 -4.18 37.84
CA ALA A 467 -30.77 -3.44 39.08
C ALA A 467 -31.97 -4.13 39.75
N TYR A 468 -31.82 -4.49 41.00
CA TYR A 468 -32.89 -5.14 41.79
C TYR A 468 -32.86 -4.69 43.24
N ASN A 469 -33.93 -5.02 43.97
CA ASN A 469 -34.03 -4.71 45.38
C ASN A 469 -33.90 -6.01 46.18
N GLN A 470 -32.96 -6.01 47.13
CA GLN A 470 -32.77 -7.15 48.03
C GLN A 470 -32.94 -6.68 49.47
N ALA A 471 -33.95 -7.23 50.13
CA ALA A 471 -34.30 -6.85 51.52
C ALA A 471 -34.44 -5.34 51.77
N GLY A 472 -35.00 -4.62 50.79
CA GLY A 472 -35.19 -3.17 50.86
C GLY A 472 -34.00 -2.31 50.46
N GLN A 473 -32.87 -2.91 50.10
CA GLN A 473 -31.68 -2.19 49.63
C GLN A 473 -31.52 -2.35 48.10
N PRO A 474 -31.26 -1.27 47.37
CA PRO A 474 -30.98 -1.33 45.94
C PRO A 474 -29.61 -2.01 45.69
N VAL A 475 -29.58 -2.96 44.78
CA VAL A 475 -28.40 -3.72 44.42
C VAL A 475 -28.20 -3.67 42.92
N GLU A 476 -26.96 -3.54 42.48
CA GLU A 476 -26.58 -3.63 41.07
C GLU A 476 -25.65 -4.79 40.84
N SER A 477 -25.87 -5.50 39.71
CA SER A 477 -24.93 -6.46 39.14
C SER A 477 -24.49 -5.94 37.80
N LEU A 478 -23.19 -5.93 37.56
CA LEU A 478 -22.56 -5.45 36.32
C LEU A 478 -21.77 -6.60 35.68
N THR A 479 -21.89 -6.73 34.37
CA THR A 479 -21.09 -7.67 33.58
C THR A 479 -20.53 -6.97 32.36
N TRP A 480 -19.25 -7.18 32.09
CA TRP A 480 -18.54 -6.69 30.93
C TRP A 480 -18.01 -7.89 30.14
N GLU A 481 -18.35 -7.98 28.87
CA GLU A 481 -17.91 -9.01 27.96
C GLU A 481 -17.10 -8.39 26.82
N LYS A 482 -15.97 -9.02 26.46
CA LYS A 482 -15.17 -8.72 25.26
C LYS A 482 -15.18 -9.94 24.38
N TRP A 483 -15.78 -9.82 23.21
CA TRP A 483 -15.90 -10.88 22.22
C TRP A 483 -14.83 -10.74 21.15
N LEU A 484 -14.02 -11.79 20.92
CA LEU A 484 -12.93 -11.83 19.95
C LEU A 484 -13.03 -13.09 19.11
N LEU A 485 -12.78 -12.97 17.82
CA LEU A 485 -12.60 -14.14 16.94
C LEU A 485 -11.12 -14.46 16.80
N GLN A 486 -10.80 -15.75 16.82
CA GLN A 486 -9.47 -16.30 16.61
C GLN A 486 -9.51 -17.39 15.53
N GLU A 487 -8.33 -17.83 15.04
CA GLU A 487 -8.19 -18.87 14.03
C GLU A 487 -9.12 -18.69 12.81
N ASP A 488 -9.03 -17.52 12.17
CA ASP A 488 -9.84 -17.15 11.00
C ASP A 488 -11.37 -17.31 11.23
N GLY A 489 -11.84 -16.95 12.43
CA GLY A 489 -13.25 -17.00 12.79
C GLY A 489 -13.77 -18.38 13.17
N LYS A 490 -12.89 -19.32 13.52
CA LYS A 490 -13.27 -20.68 13.98
C LYS A 490 -13.42 -20.78 15.49
N ILE A 491 -12.80 -19.87 16.24
CA ILE A 491 -12.85 -19.83 17.70
C ILE A 491 -13.41 -18.45 18.11
N LEU A 492 -14.43 -18.47 18.98
CA LEU A 492 -14.94 -17.30 19.66
C LEU A 492 -14.43 -17.32 21.10
N VAL A 493 -13.74 -16.26 21.51
CA VAL A 493 -13.28 -16.06 22.88
C VAL A 493 -14.10 -14.92 23.50
N ILE A 494 -14.76 -15.20 24.65
CA ILE A 494 -15.49 -14.20 25.43
C ILE A 494 -14.76 -14.00 26.76
N LYS A 495 -14.08 -12.86 26.90
CA LYS A 495 -13.48 -12.44 28.17
C LYS A 495 -14.55 -11.71 28.98
N MET A 496 -14.95 -12.30 30.09
CA MET A 496 -16.04 -11.80 30.92
C MET A 496 -15.51 -11.37 32.30
N LYS A 497 -15.91 -10.18 32.72
CA LYS A 497 -15.74 -9.72 34.10
C LYS A 497 -17.10 -9.36 34.65
N SER A 498 -17.41 -9.79 35.87
CA SER A 498 -18.66 -9.40 36.54
C SER A 498 -18.42 -8.99 37.99
N LYS A 499 -19.30 -8.11 38.45
CA LYS A 499 -19.32 -7.63 39.84
C LYS A 499 -20.75 -7.70 40.37
N SER A 500 -20.94 -8.36 41.49
CA SER A 500 -22.23 -8.54 42.15
C SER A 500 -22.05 -8.57 43.66
N LEU A 501 -23.16 -8.75 44.40
CA LEU A 501 -23.12 -8.96 45.86
C LEU A 501 -22.30 -10.18 46.29
N TRP A 502 -22.17 -11.19 45.42
CA TRP A 502 -21.39 -12.41 45.67
C TRP A 502 -19.91 -12.28 45.33
N GLY A 503 -19.48 -11.05 44.97
CA GLY A 503 -18.09 -10.76 44.63
C GLY A 503 -17.85 -10.49 43.16
N GLU A 504 -16.57 -10.46 42.80
CA GLU A 504 -16.11 -10.27 41.43
C GLU A 504 -15.73 -11.61 40.82
N ARG A 505 -16.05 -11.79 39.51
CA ARG A 505 -15.67 -12.96 38.72
C ARG A 505 -14.94 -12.51 37.46
N GLU A 506 -13.96 -13.28 37.04
CA GLU A 506 -13.25 -13.08 35.80
C GLU A 506 -13.11 -14.45 35.09
N LEU A 507 -13.65 -14.53 33.88
CA LEU A 507 -13.72 -15.77 33.09
C LEU A 507 -13.18 -15.51 31.69
N ASN A 508 -12.61 -16.57 31.10
CA ASN A 508 -12.23 -16.59 29.71
C ASN A 508 -12.90 -17.79 29.04
N LEU A 509 -14.01 -17.54 28.35
CA LEU A 509 -14.85 -18.58 27.76
C LEU A 509 -14.45 -18.80 26.31
N VAL A 510 -14.25 -20.02 25.92
CA VAL A 510 -13.88 -20.42 24.56
C VAL A 510 -15.01 -21.22 23.93
N PHE A 511 -15.38 -20.86 22.69
CA PHE A 511 -16.37 -21.58 21.91
C PHE A 511 -15.78 -21.95 20.55
N ASN A 512 -15.98 -23.18 20.11
CA ASN A 512 -15.62 -23.63 18.77
C ASN A 512 -16.80 -23.46 17.82
N LYS A 513 -16.56 -22.98 16.60
CA LYS A 513 -17.59 -22.86 15.58
C LYS A 513 -18.07 -24.23 15.14
N TRP A 514 -19.39 -24.46 15.22
CA TRP A 514 -20.01 -25.67 14.66
C TRP A 514 -20.01 -25.56 13.13
N LYS A 515 -19.61 -26.64 12.45
CA LYS A 515 -19.56 -26.72 10.98
C LYS A 515 -20.94 -26.93 10.36
#